data_1f8cbc0935bc81036f75a6173c7c7edd
#
_entry.id   1f8cbc0935bc81036f75a6173c7c7edd
#
_cell.length_a   1.000
_cell.length_b   1.000
_cell.length_c   1.000
_cell.angle_alpha   90.00
_cell.angle_beta   90.00
_cell.angle_gamma   90.00
#
_symmetry.space_group_name_H-M   'P 1'
#
loop_
_entity.id
_entity.type
_entity.pdbx_description
1 polymer ?
#
loop_
_entity_poly.entity_id
_entity_poly.type
_entity_poly.pdbx_seq_one_letter_code
_entity_poly.pdbx_strand_id
1 'polypeptide(L)'
;GNIITKKHLERLVNRINEYSPDIVPLPGDFFDENLKPVIQDNMGGLIESIKSRYGIYAVTGNHEYIGGVEEAVAYMRKHGIRVLRDESVVAEGLVITGREDRSGRRFGGSARRDLGELVKEIDTRMPVLVMDHQPFNIQESADCGIDLHISGHTHNGQLWPVNFITDRIYD
;
A
#
# COMPACT_ATOMS: atom_id res chain seq x y z
N GLY A 1 8.17 3.42 18.51
CA GLY A 1 9.43 4.16 18.44
C GLY A 1 9.80 4.51 17.02
N ASN A 2 10.38 5.68 16.80
CA ASN A 2 10.68 6.24 15.47
C ASN A 2 11.74 5.41 14.73
N ILE A 3 11.31 4.37 14.04
CA ILE A 3 12.20 3.48 13.27
C ILE A 3 12.64 4.18 11.99
N ILE A 4 11.73 4.92 11.33
CA ILE A 4 12.05 5.67 10.12
C ILE A 4 12.23 7.15 10.47
N THR A 5 13.45 7.63 10.38
CA THR A 5 13.78 9.05 10.55
C THR A 5 13.62 9.80 9.23
N LYS A 6 13.49 11.12 9.28
CA LYS A 6 13.48 12.00 8.10
C LYS A 6 14.63 11.67 7.13
N LYS A 7 15.84 11.44 7.66
CA LYS A 7 17.04 11.09 6.87
C LYS A 7 16.88 9.75 6.14
N HIS A 8 16.20 8.77 6.74
CA HIS A 8 15.91 7.50 6.06
C HIS A 8 14.93 7.71 4.92
N LEU A 9 13.87 8.51 5.13
CA LEU A 9 12.91 8.84 4.09
C LEU A 9 13.56 9.62 2.95
N GLU A 10 14.42 10.60 3.23
CA GLU A 10 15.19 11.32 2.22
C GLU A 10 16.03 10.39 1.33
N ARG A 11 16.73 9.42 1.94
CA ARG A 11 17.50 8.43 1.18
C ARG A 11 16.61 7.56 0.31
N LEU A 12 15.46 7.13 0.84
CA LEU A 12 14.50 6.32 0.09
C LEU A 12 13.96 7.10 -1.10
N VAL A 13 13.52 8.34 -0.89
CA VAL A 13 13.01 9.21 -1.95
C VAL A 13 14.07 9.46 -3.03
N ASN A 14 15.31 9.76 -2.64
CA ASN A 14 16.40 9.93 -3.59
C ASN A 14 16.62 8.65 -4.40
N ARG A 15 16.59 7.49 -3.74
CA ARG A 15 16.75 6.21 -4.42
C ARG A 15 15.62 5.89 -5.40
N ILE A 16 14.39 6.18 -5.02
CA ILE A 16 13.23 6.05 -5.93
C ILE A 16 13.44 6.96 -7.16
N ASN A 17 13.84 8.20 -6.93
CA ASN A 17 14.01 9.19 -8.00
C ASN A 17 15.17 8.84 -8.97
N GLU A 18 16.20 8.14 -8.51
CA GLU A 18 17.28 7.62 -9.37
C GLU A 18 16.76 6.66 -10.44
N TYR A 19 15.72 5.87 -10.12
CA TYR A 19 15.12 4.93 -11.06
C TYR A 19 14.11 5.59 -12.02
N SER A 20 13.68 6.85 -11.74
CA SER A 20 12.65 7.54 -12.53
C SER A 20 11.44 6.65 -12.82
N PRO A 21 10.77 6.09 -11.81
CA PRO A 21 9.71 5.12 -12.00
C PRO A 21 8.50 5.73 -12.69
N ASP A 22 7.80 4.94 -13.49
CA ASP A 22 6.51 5.35 -14.05
C ASP A 22 5.41 5.37 -13.00
N ILE A 23 5.40 4.38 -12.10
CA ILE A 23 4.42 4.23 -11.02
C ILE A 23 5.16 3.86 -9.73
N VAL A 24 4.71 4.40 -8.60
CA VAL A 24 5.20 4.02 -7.26
C VAL A 24 4.07 3.40 -6.46
N PRO A 25 4.04 2.07 -6.28
CA PRO A 25 3.09 1.39 -5.42
C PRO A 25 3.55 1.37 -3.95
N LEU A 26 2.63 1.64 -3.03
CA LEU A 26 2.83 1.62 -1.59
C LEU A 26 1.82 0.63 -0.96
N PRO A 27 2.22 -0.61 -0.66
CA PRO A 27 1.29 -1.66 -0.23
C PRO A 27 0.96 -1.61 1.27
N GLY A 28 0.56 -0.45 1.81
CA GLY A 28 0.11 -0.25 3.20
C GLY A 28 1.23 -0.08 4.23
N ASP A 29 0.84 0.21 5.46
CA ASP A 29 1.73 0.51 6.60
C ASP A 29 2.76 1.60 6.26
N PHE A 30 2.27 2.65 5.58
CA PHE A 30 3.11 3.79 5.23
C PHE A 30 3.42 4.65 6.46
N PHE A 31 2.50 4.68 7.42
CA PHE A 31 2.67 5.30 8.71
C PHE A 31 2.70 4.23 9.82
N ASP A 32 3.52 4.48 10.83
CA ASP A 32 3.36 3.83 12.12
C ASP A 32 2.12 4.44 12.83
N GLU A 33 1.71 3.91 13.96
CA GLU A 33 0.46 4.22 14.68
C GLU A 33 0.17 5.72 14.90
N ASN A 34 1.14 6.63 14.74
CA ASN A 34 0.99 8.04 15.08
C ASN A 34 1.48 8.98 13.98
N LEU A 35 0.56 9.77 13.42
CA LEU A 35 0.87 10.77 12.41
C LEU A 35 1.56 12.03 12.94
N LYS A 36 1.50 12.32 14.24
CA LYS A 36 2.05 13.57 14.80
C LYS A 36 3.53 13.77 14.48
N PRO A 37 4.43 12.79 14.66
CA PRO A 37 5.84 12.95 14.29
C PRO A 37 6.04 13.23 12.80
N VAL A 38 5.26 12.57 11.94
CA VAL A 38 5.33 12.73 10.48
C VAL A 38 4.98 14.16 10.07
N ILE A 39 3.95 14.73 10.70
CA ILE A 39 3.52 16.10 10.46
C ILE A 39 4.54 17.11 11.02
N GLN A 40 5.03 16.89 12.25
CA GLN A 40 6.00 17.77 12.91
C GLN A 40 7.33 17.85 12.14
N ASP A 41 7.80 16.73 11.60
CA ASP A 41 9.04 16.66 10.83
C ASP A 41 8.85 17.03 9.34
N ASN A 42 7.64 17.46 8.95
CA ASN A 42 7.28 17.80 7.58
C ASN A 42 7.67 16.70 6.57
N MET A 43 7.41 15.44 6.91
CA MET A 43 7.77 14.32 6.03
C MET A 43 6.93 14.27 4.75
N GLY A 44 5.74 14.88 4.76
CA GLY A 44 4.89 15.01 3.57
C GLY A 44 5.56 15.72 2.41
N GLY A 45 6.33 16.78 2.68
CA GLY A 45 7.08 17.48 1.64
C GLY A 45 8.16 16.62 0.97
N LEU A 46 8.69 15.61 1.67
CA LEU A 46 9.61 14.63 1.06
C LEU A 46 8.85 13.68 0.14
N ILE A 47 7.64 13.27 0.53
CA ILE A 47 6.79 12.40 -0.28
C ILE A 47 6.41 13.11 -1.59
N GLU A 48 6.06 14.39 -1.54
CA GLU A 48 5.76 15.21 -2.71
C GLU A 48 6.96 15.34 -3.68
N SER A 49 8.19 15.13 -3.19
CA SER A 49 9.40 15.17 -4.01
C SER A 49 9.68 13.86 -4.77
N ILE A 50 8.88 12.81 -4.56
CA ILE A 50 8.95 11.58 -5.34
C ILE A 50 8.52 11.90 -6.77
N LYS A 51 9.41 11.59 -7.72
CA LYS A 51 9.16 11.75 -9.14
C LYS A 51 8.60 10.47 -9.71
N SER A 52 7.37 10.53 -10.17
CA SER A 52 6.68 9.41 -10.80
C SER A 52 5.87 9.94 -11.98
N ARG A 53 5.96 9.27 -13.14
CA ARG A 53 5.32 9.74 -14.36
C ARG A 53 3.79 9.63 -14.29
N TYR A 54 3.28 8.56 -13.69
CA TYR A 54 1.85 8.25 -13.64
C TYR A 54 1.29 8.21 -12.22
N GLY A 55 2.10 8.57 -11.23
CA GLY A 55 1.64 8.79 -9.87
C GLY A 55 2.08 7.75 -8.84
N ILE A 56 1.71 8.07 -7.61
CA ILE A 56 1.96 7.26 -6.42
C ILE A 56 0.62 6.70 -5.97
N TYR A 57 0.53 5.39 -5.82
CA TYR A 57 -0.68 4.67 -5.42
C TYR A 57 -0.44 3.93 -4.12
N ALA A 58 -1.37 4.02 -3.19
CA ALA A 58 -1.28 3.34 -1.91
C ALA A 58 -2.56 2.55 -1.59
N VAL A 59 -2.42 1.55 -0.76
CA VAL A 59 -3.52 0.95 0.01
C VAL A 59 -3.28 1.20 1.49
N THR A 60 -4.30 1.01 2.31
CA THR A 60 -4.17 1.04 3.76
C THR A 60 -3.60 -0.27 4.28
N GLY A 61 -2.86 -0.20 5.38
CA GLY A 61 -2.45 -1.36 6.17
C GLY A 61 -3.05 -1.32 7.58
N ASN A 62 -2.71 -2.28 8.40
CA ASN A 62 -3.24 -2.36 9.76
C ASN A 62 -2.75 -1.21 10.66
N HIS A 63 -1.56 -0.66 10.44
CA HIS A 63 -1.05 0.46 11.21
C HIS A 63 -1.81 1.76 10.97
N GLU A 64 -2.26 2.03 9.74
CA GLU A 64 -3.15 3.15 9.46
C GLU A 64 -4.46 3.03 10.24
N TYR A 65 -5.01 1.81 10.39
CA TYR A 65 -6.23 1.57 11.17
C TYR A 65 -6.01 1.79 12.68
N ILE A 66 -4.88 1.32 13.22
CA ILE A 66 -4.52 1.52 14.64
C ILE A 66 -4.34 3.01 14.93
N GLY A 67 -3.70 3.75 14.03
CA GLY A 67 -3.37 5.17 14.19
C GLY A 67 -4.49 6.15 13.86
N GLY A 68 -5.54 5.70 13.17
CA GLY A 68 -6.63 6.55 12.67
C GLY A 68 -6.62 6.65 11.15
N VAL A 69 -7.29 5.70 10.50
CA VAL A 69 -7.24 5.51 9.05
C VAL A 69 -7.69 6.74 8.25
N GLU A 70 -8.71 7.45 8.68
CA GLU A 70 -9.23 8.60 7.93
C GLU A 70 -8.24 9.77 7.93
N GLU A 71 -7.56 10.01 9.06
CA GLU A 71 -6.51 11.02 9.14
C GLU A 71 -5.29 10.63 8.30
N ALA A 72 -4.90 9.36 8.33
CA ALA A 72 -3.80 8.82 7.54
C ALA A 72 -4.09 8.98 6.03
N VAL A 73 -5.27 8.57 5.58
CA VAL A 73 -5.72 8.69 4.18
C VAL A 73 -5.79 10.15 3.75
N ALA A 74 -6.36 11.03 4.59
CA ALA A 74 -6.43 12.45 4.28
C ALA A 74 -5.03 13.06 4.13
N TYR A 75 -4.08 12.68 4.99
CA TYR A 75 -2.71 13.14 4.91
C TYR A 75 -2.00 12.64 3.65
N MET A 76 -2.11 11.35 3.32
CA MET A 76 -1.55 10.78 2.09
C MET A 76 -2.09 11.51 0.85
N ARG A 77 -3.41 11.69 0.76
CA ARG A 77 -4.06 12.38 -0.36
C ARG A 77 -3.61 13.84 -0.49
N LYS A 78 -3.46 14.55 0.64
CA LYS A 78 -2.94 15.92 0.69
C LYS A 78 -1.55 16.03 0.06
N HIS A 79 -0.72 14.99 0.19
CA HIS A 79 0.64 14.93 -0.32
C HIS A 79 0.77 14.17 -1.65
N GLY A 80 -0.31 14.11 -2.44
CA GLY A 80 -0.29 13.63 -3.81
C GLY A 80 -0.33 12.11 -3.99
N ILE A 81 -0.57 11.34 -2.91
CA ILE A 81 -0.73 9.89 -2.98
C ILE A 81 -2.20 9.55 -3.26
N ARG A 82 -2.45 8.76 -4.29
CA ARG A 82 -3.77 8.20 -4.58
C ARG A 82 -3.99 6.95 -3.75
N VAL A 83 -4.80 7.04 -2.70
CA VAL A 83 -5.12 5.93 -1.82
C VAL A 83 -6.34 5.21 -2.36
N LEU A 84 -6.17 3.92 -2.67
CA LEU A 84 -7.20 3.02 -3.19
C LEU A 84 -7.74 2.16 -2.04
N ARG A 85 -9.06 2.13 -1.89
CA ARG A 85 -9.75 1.38 -0.82
C ARG A 85 -10.92 0.60 -1.44
N ASP A 86 -10.67 -0.66 -1.83
CA ASP A 86 -11.58 -1.50 -2.63
C ASP A 86 -12.04 -0.80 -3.91
N GLU A 87 -11.10 -0.18 -4.60
CA GLU A 87 -11.33 0.53 -5.85
C GLU A 87 -10.22 0.27 -6.87
N SER A 88 -10.53 0.45 -8.14
CA SER A 88 -9.62 0.26 -9.26
C SER A 88 -9.49 1.53 -10.09
N VAL A 89 -8.31 1.73 -10.67
CA VAL A 89 -8.01 2.86 -11.56
C VAL A 89 -7.22 2.37 -12.76
N VAL A 90 -7.28 3.11 -13.84
CA VAL A 90 -6.43 2.87 -15.01
C VAL A 90 -5.34 3.95 -15.07
N ALA A 91 -4.09 3.51 -15.14
CA ALA A 91 -2.92 4.35 -15.33
C ALA A 91 -2.18 3.89 -16.59
N GLU A 92 -2.35 4.62 -17.70
CA GLU A 92 -1.66 4.37 -18.98
C GLU A 92 -1.67 2.89 -19.44
N GLY A 93 -2.85 2.27 -19.41
CA GLY A 93 -3.04 0.90 -19.86
C GLY A 93 -2.72 -0.19 -18.84
N LEU A 94 -2.40 0.19 -17.60
CA LEU A 94 -2.31 -0.71 -16.45
C LEU A 94 -3.51 -0.47 -15.53
N VAL A 95 -4.24 -1.51 -15.19
CA VAL A 95 -5.25 -1.46 -14.13
C VAL A 95 -4.56 -1.62 -12.79
N ILE A 96 -4.79 -0.70 -11.86
CA ILE A 96 -4.30 -0.78 -10.48
C ILE A 96 -5.51 -0.94 -9.57
N THR A 97 -5.62 -2.07 -8.91
CA THR A 97 -6.67 -2.38 -7.95
C THR A 97 -6.09 -2.37 -6.55
N GLY A 98 -6.59 -1.47 -5.69
CA GLY A 98 -6.21 -1.43 -4.29
C GLY A 98 -7.29 -2.02 -3.40
N ARG A 99 -6.90 -2.97 -2.56
CA ARG A 99 -7.80 -3.60 -1.60
C ARG A 99 -7.79 -2.88 -0.26
N GLU A 100 -8.96 -2.78 0.36
CA GLU A 100 -9.08 -2.32 1.75
C GLU A 100 -8.41 -3.33 2.69
N ASP A 101 -7.73 -2.84 3.76
CA ASP A 101 -7.12 -3.74 4.73
C ASP A 101 -8.17 -4.52 5.53
N ARG A 102 -7.84 -5.76 5.87
CA ARG A 102 -8.72 -6.64 6.65
C ARG A 102 -9.05 -6.11 8.05
N SER A 103 -8.17 -5.26 8.59
CA SER A 103 -8.35 -4.61 9.88
C SER A 103 -9.54 -3.66 9.90
N GLY A 104 -10.00 -3.15 8.74
CA GLY A 104 -11.13 -2.24 8.63
C GLY A 104 -12.35 -2.71 9.40
N ARG A 105 -12.73 -3.97 9.26
CA ARG A 105 -13.88 -4.55 9.98
C ARG A 105 -13.72 -4.49 11.51
N ARG A 106 -12.51 -4.69 12.02
CA ARG A 106 -12.21 -4.68 13.48
C ARG A 106 -12.33 -3.28 14.06
N PHE A 107 -12.03 -2.26 13.26
CA PHE A 107 -12.03 -0.86 13.68
C PHE A 107 -13.31 -0.10 13.27
N GLY A 108 -14.40 -0.83 12.97
CA GLY A 108 -15.71 -0.22 12.69
C GLY A 108 -15.88 0.32 11.27
N GLY A 109 -14.94 0.03 10.38
CA GLY A 109 -15.06 0.30 8.95
C GLY A 109 -15.95 -0.70 8.22
N SER A 110 -16.16 -0.46 6.93
CA SER A 110 -16.89 -1.39 6.05
C SER A 110 -16.14 -2.71 5.91
N ALA A 111 -16.90 -3.77 5.61
CA ALA A 111 -16.29 -5.02 5.22
C ALA A 111 -15.55 -4.84 3.88
N ARG A 112 -14.35 -5.39 3.80
CA ARG A 112 -13.56 -5.47 2.56
C ARG A 112 -14.37 -6.18 1.48
N ARG A 113 -14.37 -5.63 0.28
CA ARG A 113 -15.03 -6.25 -0.89
C ARG A 113 -14.30 -7.51 -1.33
N ASP A 114 -15.05 -8.43 -1.93
CA ASP A 114 -14.49 -9.62 -2.57
C ASP A 114 -13.65 -9.21 -3.81
N LEU A 115 -12.51 -9.85 -4.03
CA LEU A 115 -11.65 -9.53 -5.18
C LEU A 115 -12.34 -9.84 -6.50
N GLY A 116 -13.09 -10.95 -6.56
CA GLY A 116 -13.84 -11.32 -7.74
C GLY A 116 -14.91 -10.28 -8.11
N GLU A 117 -15.50 -9.59 -7.12
CA GLU A 117 -16.42 -8.48 -7.40
C GLU A 117 -15.71 -7.24 -7.95
N LEU A 118 -14.53 -6.91 -7.41
CA LEU A 118 -13.72 -5.80 -7.93
C LEU A 118 -13.26 -6.04 -9.37
N VAL A 119 -12.87 -7.28 -9.68
CA VAL A 119 -12.41 -7.67 -11.03
C VAL A 119 -13.51 -7.60 -12.07
N LYS A 120 -14.79 -7.81 -11.71
CA LYS A 120 -15.92 -7.64 -12.63
C LYS A 120 -16.09 -6.20 -13.11
N GLU A 121 -15.57 -5.24 -12.39
CA GLU A 121 -15.70 -3.80 -12.70
C GLU A 121 -14.57 -3.26 -13.58
N ILE A 122 -13.56 -4.09 -13.93
CA ILE A 122 -12.39 -3.68 -14.70
C ILE A 122 -12.26 -4.40 -16.03
N ASP A 123 -11.49 -3.81 -16.95
CA ASP A 123 -11.15 -4.45 -18.23
C ASP A 123 -9.91 -5.34 -18.08
N THR A 124 -10.14 -6.64 -17.90
CA THR A 124 -9.07 -7.64 -17.72
C THR A 124 -8.27 -7.95 -19.00
N ARG A 125 -8.55 -7.26 -20.11
CA ARG A 125 -7.68 -7.32 -21.32
C ARG A 125 -6.43 -6.46 -21.13
N MET A 126 -6.45 -5.50 -20.18
CA MET A 126 -5.28 -4.76 -19.75
C MET A 126 -4.56 -5.53 -18.64
N PRO A 127 -3.23 -5.36 -18.49
CA PRO A 127 -2.52 -5.89 -17.34
C PRO A 127 -3.13 -5.37 -16.03
N VAL A 128 -3.24 -6.23 -15.02
CA VAL A 128 -3.84 -5.91 -13.72
C VAL A 128 -2.83 -6.09 -12.60
N LEU A 129 -2.55 -4.99 -11.89
CA LEU A 129 -1.80 -4.97 -10.65
C LEU A 129 -2.79 -4.90 -9.47
N VAL A 130 -2.71 -5.86 -8.54
CA VAL A 130 -3.40 -5.80 -7.25
C VAL A 130 -2.43 -5.40 -6.15
N MET A 131 -2.81 -4.42 -5.36
CA MET A 131 -2.17 -4.06 -4.10
C MET A 131 -3.05 -4.54 -2.94
N ASP A 132 -2.51 -5.38 -2.09
CA ASP A 132 -3.16 -5.89 -0.88
C ASP A 132 -2.14 -5.90 0.25
N HIS A 133 -2.37 -5.16 1.33
CA HIS A 133 -1.38 -5.04 2.39
C HIS A 133 -0.99 -6.40 2.97
N GLN A 134 -1.96 -7.27 3.27
CA GLN A 134 -1.73 -8.58 3.88
C GLN A 134 -1.78 -9.69 2.83
N PRO A 135 -0.71 -10.51 2.64
CA PRO A 135 -0.62 -11.52 1.60
C PRO A 135 -1.42 -12.80 1.91
N PHE A 136 -2.67 -12.65 2.33
CA PHE A 136 -3.56 -13.79 2.54
C PHE A 136 -4.28 -14.18 1.26
N ASN A 137 -4.39 -15.49 1.03
CA ASN A 137 -5.14 -16.06 -0.07
C ASN A 137 -4.68 -15.53 -1.44
N ILE A 138 -3.38 -15.58 -1.70
CA ILE A 138 -2.78 -15.12 -2.98
C ILE A 138 -3.37 -15.92 -4.16
N GLN A 139 -3.79 -17.16 -3.93
CA GLN A 139 -4.45 -17.99 -4.94
C GLN A 139 -5.70 -17.33 -5.52
N GLU A 140 -6.46 -16.57 -4.71
CA GLU A 140 -7.62 -15.80 -5.18
C GLU A 140 -7.25 -14.83 -6.31
N SER A 141 -6.06 -14.20 -6.21
CA SER A 141 -5.57 -13.31 -7.27
C SER A 141 -5.26 -14.07 -8.56
N ALA A 142 -4.63 -15.24 -8.46
CA ALA A 142 -4.36 -16.09 -9.61
C ALA A 142 -5.66 -16.59 -10.27
N ASP A 143 -6.63 -17.02 -9.47
CA ASP A 143 -7.94 -17.49 -9.94
C ASP A 143 -8.76 -16.36 -10.61
N CYS A 144 -8.55 -15.11 -10.18
CA CYS A 144 -9.15 -13.93 -10.79
C CYS A 144 -8.40 -13.41 -12.03
N GLY A 145 -7.30 -14.05 -12.43
CA GLY A 145 -6.52 -13.64 -13.61
C GLY A 145 -5.71 -12.35 -13.40
N ILE A 146 -5.25 -12.10 -12.20
CA ILE A 146 -4.39 -10.95 -11.85
C ILE A 146 -2.96 -11.24 -12.32
N ASP A 147 -2.34 -10.28 -13.02
CA ASP A 147 -0.99 -10.44 -13.56
C ASP A 147 0.10 -10.23 -12.52
N LEU A 148 -0.12 -9.30 -11.57
CA LEU A 148 0.83 -9.00 -10.50
C LEU A 148 0.10 -8.67 -9.20
N HIS A 149 0.49 -9.35 -8.12
CA HIS A 149 0.03 -9.08 -6.76
C HIS A 149 1.21 -8.60 -5.91
N ILE A 150 1.08 -7.47 -5.26
CA ILE A 150 2.08 -6.94 -4.34
C ILE A 150 1.50 -6.74 -2.94
N SER A 151 2.28 -7.12 -1.94
CA SER A 151 1.90 -7.05 -0.53
C SER A 151 3.04 -6.51 0.34
N GLY A 152 2.68 -6.08 1.56
CA GLY A 152 3.60 -5.70 2.62
C GLY A 152 3.46 -6.62 3.84
N HIS A 153 3.32 -6.03 5.04
CA HIS A 153 2.92 -6.63 6.32
C HIS A 153 3.90 -7.63 6.96
N THR A 154 4.42 -8.60 6.20
CA THR A 154 5.13 -9.76 6.77
C THR A 154 6.49 -9.43 7.39
N HIS A 155 7.10 -8.30 7.02
CA HIS A 155 8.45 -7.91 7.44
C HIS A 155 9.49 -9.02 7.27
N ASN A 156 9.29 -9.90 6.28
CA ASN A 156 10.14 -11.05 6.06
C ASN A 156 11.63 -10.65 5.98
N GLY A 157 12.45 -11.32 6.78
CA GLY A 157 13.89 -11.07 6.87
C GLY A 157 14.32 -9.93 7.81
N GLN A 158 13.41 -9.15 8.39
CA GLN A 158 13.78 -8.11 9.36
C GLN A 158 14.07 -8.66 10.75
N LEU A 159 13.41 -9.74 11.17
CA LEU A 159 13.56 -10.35 12.50
C LEU A 159 13.81 -11.85 12.37
N TRP A 160 15.05 -12.28 12.50
CA TRP A 160 15.38 -13.68 12.66
C TRP A 160 15.10 -14.11 14.12
N PRO A 161 14.44 -15.25 14.41
CA PRO A 161 13.99 -16.31 13.50
C PRO A 161 12.51 -16.20 13.07
N VAL A 162 11.88 -15.05 13.17
CA VAL A 162 10.46 -14.84 12.90
C VAL A 162 10.09 -15.17 11.44
N ASN A 163 11.05 -15.06 10.52
CA ASN A 163 10.86 -15.46 9.12
C ASN A 163 10.32 -16.89 8.97
N PHE A 164 10.74 -17.86 9.80
CA PHE A 164 10.22 -19.23 9.76
C PHE A 164 8.74 -19.35 10.17
N ILE A 165 8.25 -18.38 10.93
CA ILE A 165 6.85 -18.31 11.33
C ILE A 165 6.02 -17.67 10.22
N THR A 166 6.54 -16.59 9.62
CA THR A 166 5.90 -15.92 8.49
C THR A 166 5.72 -16.84 7.30
N ASP A 167 6.73 -17.60 6.95
CA ASP A 167 6.68 -18.57 5.85
C ASP A 167 5.57 -19.61 6.05
N ARG A 168 5.26 -19.99 7.30
CA ARG A 168 4.18 -20.94 7.61
C ARG A 168 2.78 -20.35 7.63
N ILE A 169 2.66 -19.05 7.80
CA ILE A 169 1.36 -18.35 7.89
C ILE A 169 0.89 -17.91 6.51
N TYR A 170 1.83 -17.58 5.62
CA TYR A 170 1.56 -16.93 4.34
C TYR A 170 1.93 -17.77 3.10
N ASP A 171 2.32 -19.05 3.32
CA ASP A 171 2.54 -20.03 2.23
C ASP A 171 1.21 -20.57 1.66
#